data_f541ef984381eb87c467eecf29040744
#
_entry.id   f541ef984381eb87c467eecf29040744
#
_cell.length_a   1.000
_cell.length_b   1.000
_cell.length_c   1.000
_cell.angle_alpha   90.00
_cell.angle_beta   90.00
_cell.angle_gamma   90.00
#
_symmetry.space_group_name_H-M   'P 1'
#
loop_
_entity.id
_entity.type
_entity.pdbx_description
1 polymer ?
#
loop_
_entity_poly.entity_id
_entity_poly.type
_entity_poly.pdbx_seq_one_letter_code
_entity_poly.pdbx_strand_id
1 'polypeptide(L)' 'MKRKFLVSYQSTRLDSFNKYKNFHTLIVTLDDIESEKQIPLKVFNEIHAHEKAKYGDPQSFNVTLINFWEIEP' A
#
# COMPACT_ATOMS: atom_id res chain seq x y z
N MET A 1 -19.65 -3.86 4.73
CA MET A 1 -19.50 -4.31 3.32
C MET A 1 -18.03 -4.22 2.91
N LYS A 2 -17.52 -5.28 2.31
CA LYS A 2 -16.11 -5.31 1.91
C LYS A 2 -15.95 -4.82 0.48
N ARG A 3 -14.94 -4.00 0.27
CA ARG A 3 -14.61 -3.48 -1.06
C ARG A 3 -13.16 -3.83 -1.38
N LYS A 4 -12.92 -4.25 -2.59
CA LYS A 4 -11.59 -4.68 -3.04
C LYS A 4 -11.03 -3.69 -4.04
N PHE A 5 -9.74 -3.43 -3.89
CA PHE A 5 -9.03 -2.50 -4.76
C PHE A 5 -7.77 -3.16 -5.29
N LEU A 6 -7.51 -2.97 -6.57
CA LEU A 6 -6.22 -3.31 -7.15
C LEU A 6 -5.32 -2.09 -6.98
N VAL A 7 -4.18 -2.28 -6.33
CA VAL A 7 -3.32 -1.18 -5.92
C VAL A 7 -1.95 -1.35 -6.54
N SER A 8 -1.48 -0.30 -7.20
CA SER A 8 -0.10 -0.22 -7.69
C SER A 8 0.66 0.74 -6.82
N TYR A 9 1.81 0.30 -6.32
CA TYR A 9 2.63 1.14 -5.46
C TYR A 9 4.11 0.83 -5.67
N GLN A 10 4.93 1.74 -5.20
CA GLN A 10 6.38 1.59 -5.23
C GLN A 10 6.89 1.54 -3.80
N SER A 11 7.75 0.59 -3.51
CA SER A 11 8.49 0.58 -2.27
C SER A 11 9.96 0.87 -2.55
N THR A 12 10.58 1.66 -1.68
CA THR A 12 12.00 1.97 -1.77
C THR A 12 12.64 1.54 -0.47
N ARG A 13 13.60 0.66 -0.57
CA ARG A 13 14.36 0.23 0.58
C ARG A 13 15.47 1.23 0.86
N LEU A 14 15.60 1.64 2.12
CA LEU A 14 16.53 2.68 2.53
C LEU A 14 17.79 2.08 3.16
N ASP A 15 18.43 1.16 2.45
CA ASP A 15 19.73 0.65 2.87
C ASP A 15 20.82 1.69 2.62
N SER A 16 21.84 1.68 3.46
CA SER A 16 22.87 2.70 3.49
C SER A 16 23.62 2.86 2.17
N PHE A 17 23.69 1.83 1.33
CA PHE A 17 24.44 1.89 0.09
C PHE A 17 23.62 1.71 -1.18
N ASN A 18 22.41 1.14 -1.06
CA ASN A 18 21.60 0.85 -2.22
C ASN A 18 20.15 1.21 -1.93
N LYS A 19 19.60 2.06 -2.78
CA LYS A 19 18.17 2.34 -2.78
C LYS A 19 17.52 1.52 -3.86
N TYR A 20 16.80 0.50 -3.48
CA TYR A 20 16.08 -0.34 -4.43
C TYR A 20 14.65 0.14 -4.55
N LYS A 21 14.24 0.39 -5.77
CA LYS A 21 12.87 0.73 -6.09
C LYS A 21 12.18 -0.49 -6.64
N ASN A 22 11.14 -0.93 -5.98
CA ASN A 22 10.35 -2.07 -6.41
C ASN A 22 8.93 -1.63 -6.66
N PHE A 23 8.38 -2.05 -7.79
CA PHE A 23 6.99 -1.80 -8.14
C PHE A 23 6.19 -3.04 -7.81
N HIS A 24 5.06 -2.83 -7.15
CA HIS A 24 4.21 -3.91 -6.69
C HIS A 24 2.77 -3.67 -7.08
N THR A 25 2.05 -4.77 -7.24
CA THR A 25 0.61 -4.75 -7.40
C THR A 25 0.02 -5.67 -6.33
N LEU A 26 -0.97 -5.16 -5.61
CA LEU A 26 -1.57 -5.86 -4.49
C LEU A 26 -3.07 -5.66 -4.50
N ILE A 27 -3.81 -6.69 -4.13
CA ILE A 27 -5.25 -6.56 -3.90
C ILE A 27 -5.47 -6.26 -2.43
N VAL A 28 -6.11 -5.12 -2.17
CA VAL A 28 -6.40 -4.65 -0.82
C VAL A 28 -7.91 -4.74 -0.60
N THR A 29 -8.30 -5.34 0.51
CA THR A 29 -9.70 -5.41 0.91
C THR A 29 -9.91 -4.44 2.06
N LEU A 30 -10.84 -3.51 1.88
CA LEU A 30 -11.22 -2.55 2.91
C LEU A 30 -12.61 -2.85 3.42
N ASP A 31 -12.80 -2.64 4.71
CA ASP A 31 -14.07 -2.84 5.39
C ASP A 31 -14.46 -1.54 6.09
N ASP A 32 -15.76 -1.35 6.33
CA ASP A 32 -16.28 -0.23 7.11
C ASP A 32 -15.85 1.15 6.60
N ILE A 33 -15.94 1.34 5.28
CA ILE A 33 -15.64 2.64 4.67
C ILE A 33 -16.84 3.56 4.89
N GLU A 34 -16.64 4.64 5.65
CA GLU A 34 -17.71 5.62 5.91
C GLU A 34 -17.78 6.70 4.84
N SER A 35 -16.66 7.00 4.21
CA SER A 35 -16.57 8.07 3.21
C SER A 35 -15.58 7.69 2.13
N GLU A 36 -15.90 8.02 0.88
CA GLU A 36 -14.98 7.80 -0.24
C GLU A 36 -13.64 8.54 -0.04
N LYS A 37 -13.67 9.63 0.70
CA LYS A 37 -12.45 10.41 0.99
C LYS A 37 -11.45 9.67 1.86
N GLN A 38 -11.90 8.64 2.58
CA GLN A 38 -11.02 7.85 3.45
C GLN A 38 -10.25 6.78 2.67
N ILE A 39 -10.68 6.46 1.46
CA ILE A 39 -10.15 5.33 0.71
C ILE A 39 -8.65 5.47 0.44
N PRO A 40 -8.14 6.62 -0.05
CA PRO A 40 -6.71 6.72 -0.33
C PRO A 40 -5.84 6.48 0.90
N LEU A 41 -6.22 7.03 2.04
CA LEU A 41 -5.46 6.85 3.27
C LEU A 41 -5.55 5.40 3.76
N LYS A 42 -6.72 4.79 3.70
CA LYS A 42 -6.90 3.39 4.12
C LYS A 42 -6.12 2.45 3.21
N VAL A 43 -6.12 2.69 1.91
CA VAL A 43 -5.32 1.91 0.96
C VAL A 43 -3.84 2.06 1.29
N PHE A 44 -3.38 3.29 1.51
CA PHE A 44 -1.99 3.54 1.85
C PHE A 44 -1.60 2.81 3.14
N ASN A 45 -2.45 2.86 4.17
CA ASN A 45 -2.15 2.18 5.43
C ASN A 45 -2.04 0.67 5.26
N GLU A 46 -2.87 0.08 4.41
CA GLU A 46 -2.81 -1.36 4.15
C GLU A 46 -1.52 -1.76 3.44
N ILE A 47 -1.11 -1.01 2.41
CA ILE A 47 0.13 -1.34 1.71
C ILE A 47 1.34 -1.08 2.60
N HIS A 48 1.31 -0.05 3.44
CA HIS A 48 2.37 0.23 4.39
C HIS A 48 2.49 -0.92 5.40
N ALA A 49 1.37 -1.41 5.92
CA ALA A 49 1.37 -2.52 6.85
C ALA A 49 1.90 -3.80 6.20
N HIS A 50 1.57 -4.03 4.92
CA HIS A 50 2.07 -5.16 4.16
C HIS A 50 3.60 -5.12 4.05
N GLU A 51 4.16 -3.96 3.72
CA GLU A 51 5.59 -3.80 3.59
C GLU A 51 6.29 -3.84 4.95
N LYS A 52 5.66 -3.32 5.98
CA LYS A 52 6.20 -3.39 7.34
C LYS A 52 6.32 -4.84 7.80
N ALA A 53 5.32 -5.67 7.51
CA ALA A 53 5.37 -7.09 7.85
C ALA A 53 6.52 -7.79 7.13
N LYS A 54 6.89 -7.30 5.95
CA LYS A 54 7.96 -7.88 5.14
C LYS A 54 9.34 -7.43 5.61
N TYR A 55 9.50 -6.14 5.95
CA TYR A 55 10.79 -5.56 6.28
C TYR A 55 11.02 -5.32 7.77
N GLY A 56 9.96 -5.30 8.55
CA GLY A 56 10.02 -5.20 10.01
C GLY A 56 10.11 -3.80 10.56
N ASP A 57 10.97 -2.95 10.03
CA ASP A 57 11.20 -1.60 10.54
C ASP A 57 10.59 -0.57 9.59
N PRO A 58 9.60 0.24 10.06
CA PRO A 58 8.99 1.24 9.20
C PRO A 58 9.94 2.34 8.75
N GLN A 59 11.10 2.50 9.41
CA GLN A 59 12.10 3.47 8.99
C GLN A 59 13.05 2.94 7.92
N SER A 60 12.98 1.66 7.60
CA SER A 60 13.88 1.04 6.64
C SER A 60 13.36 1.07 5.21
N PHE A 61 12.15 1.57 5.00
CA PHE A 61 11.55 1.62 3.67
C PHE A 61 10.59 2.79 3.54
N ASN A 62 10.33 3.18 2.30
CA ASN A 62 9.28 4.14 1.96
C ASN A 62 8.30 3.50 0.99
N VAL A 63 7.04 3.89 1.09
CA VAL A 63 5.98 3.44 0.19
C VAL A 63 5.40 4.66 -0.51
N THR A 64 5.27 4.57 -1.83
CA THR A 64 4.61 5.58 -2.64
C THR A 64 3.44 4.94 -3.36
N LEU A 65 2.24 5.42 -3.08
CA LEU A 65 1.05 4.97 -3.78
C LEU A 65 1.05 5.57 -5.19
N ILE A 66 0.99 4.72 -6.20
CA ILE A 66 0.99 5.16 -7.60
C ILE A 66 -0.43 5.32 -8.09
N ASN A 67 -1.22 4.27 -7.96
CA ASN A 67 -2.61 4.28 -8.44
C ASN A 67 -3.38 3.15 -7.77
N PHE A 68 -4.68 3.30 -7.73
CA PHE A 68 -5.56 2.23 -7.28
C PHE A 68 -6.93 2.40 -7.93
N TRP A 69 -7.63 1.28 -8.08
CA TRP A 69 -9.00 1.31 -8.56
C TRP A 69 -9.77 0.14 -7.99
N GLU A 70 -11.07 0.33 -7.86
CA GLU A 70 -11.93 -0.67 -7.27
C GLU A 70 -12.17 -1.81 -8.25
N ILE A 71 -12.06 -3.04 -7.74
CA ILE A 71 -12.40 -4.24 -8.49
C ILE A 71 -13.88 -4.49 -8.28
N GLU A 72 -14.60 -4.74 -9.35
CA GLU A 72 -16.01 -5.06 -9.25
C GLU A 72 -16.21 -6.36 -8.48
N PRO A 73 -17.20 -6.37 -7.56
CA PRO A 73 -17.47 -7.55 -6.74
C PRO A 73 -17.97 -8.74 -7.55
#